data_650dc259cee4725488af96a89f5ff013
#
_entry.id   650dc259cee4725488af96a89f5ff013
#
_cell.length_a   1.000
_cell.length_b   1.000
_cell.length_c   1.000
_cell.angle_alpha   90.00
_cell.angle_beta   90.00
_cell.angle_gamma   90.00
#
_symmetry.space_group_name_H-M   'P 1'
#
loop_
_entity.id
_entity.type
_entity.pdbx_description
1 polymer ?
#
loop_
_entity_poly.entity_id
_entity_poly.type
_entity_poly.pdbx_seq_one_letter_code
_entity_poly.pdbx_strand_id
1 'polypeptide(L)'
;MNKSGTSKTLVKNTVMLYIMNITKIVLPLVTLPYLTRVLSKDCYGVVSYVKAVMQYMQVVVDFGFILSATKDVVNCKGDKKKLSYIIGDTIFAKLILVLVSFVALVIMIYAIPILRPHALYTILSFVVVAMTCFLMDFLFRGLEEMHVITIRYVLMRSIAALLTFVFVKNDTDMIWIPILDIIGTSVAIILVFSIIAVGTIYRMIYYEQIAVTITIAGF
;
A
#
# COMPACT_ATOMS: atom_id res chain seq x y z
N MET A 1 -26.09 -16.61 -15.66
CA MET A 1 -24.74 -16.27 -15.15
C MET A 1 -23.72 -16.52 -16.24
N ASN A 2 -23.07 -15.47 -16.73
CA ASN A 2 -22.19 -15.53 -17.91
C ASN A 2 -20.80 -16.06 -17.52
N LYS A 3 -20.57 -17.39 -17.62
CA LYS A 3 -19.32 -18.07 -17.25
C LYS A 3 -18.07 -17.51 -17.97
N SER A 4 -18.22 -16.96 -19.15
CA SER A 4 -17.08 -16.42 -19.93
C SER A 4 -16.55 -15.08 -19.38
N GLY A 5 -17.39 -14.25 -18.78
CA GLY A 5 -16.99 -12.99 -18.16
C GLY A 5 -16.20 -13.21 -16.85
N THR A 6 -16.66 -14.14 -16.03
CA THR A 6 -16.00 -14.51 -14.76
C THR A 6 -14.61 -15.10 -15.00
N SER A 7 -14.44 -15.95 -16.03
CA SER A 7 -13.15 -16.54 -16.37
C SER A 7 -12.12 -15.47 -16.83
N LYS A 8 -12.54 -14.50 -17.66
CA LYS A 8 -11.65 -13.41 -18.12
C LYS A 8 -11.19 -12.52 -16.96
N THR A 9 -12.09 -12.19 -16.02
CA THR A 9 -11.75 -11.39 -14.83
C THR A 9 -10.77 -12.13 -13.92
N LEU A 10 -10.98 -13.43 -13.70
CA LEU A 10 -10.07 -14.26 -12.91
C LEU A 10 -8.67 -14.28 -13.53
N VAL A 11 -8.56 -14.54 -14.84
CA VAL A 11 -7.26 -14.55 -15.53
C VAL A 11 -6.57 -13.19 -15.42
N LYS A 12 -7.29 -12.10 -15.69
CA LYS A 12 -6.75 -10.73 -15.56
C LYS A 12 -6.21 -10.47 -14.16
N ASN A 13 -6.99 -10.78 -13.13
CA ASN A 13 -6.60 -10.55 -11.74
C ASN A 13 -5.39 -11.41 -11.34
N THR A 14 -5.35 -12.66 -11.78
CA THR A 14 -4.22 -13.56 -11.55
C THR A 14 -2.94 -13.02 -12.19
N VAL A 15 -3.00 -12.62 -13.46
CA VAL A 15 -1.85 -12.02 -14.17
C VAL A 15 -1.36 -10.76 -13.45
N MET A 16 -2.27 -9.88 -13.01
CA MET A 16 -1.90 -8.67 -12.26
C MET A 16 -1.19 -9.00 -10.95
N LEU A 17 -1.66 -10.00 -10.20
CA LEU A 17 -0.97 -10.46 -8.98
C LEU A 17 0.43 -11.02 -9.26
N TYR A 18 0.60 -11.76 -10.37
CA TYR A 18 1.92 -12.23 -10.79
C TYR A 18 2.86 -11.08 -11.11
N ILE A 19 2.42 -10.08 -11.87
CA ILE A 19 3.21 -8.88 -12.18
C ILE A 19 3.63 -8.17 -10.88
N MET A 20 2.71 -7.98 -9.93
CA MET A 20 3.02 -7.38 -8.64
C MET A 20 4.07 -8.20 -7.88
N ASN A 21 3.94 -9.53 -7.83
CA ASN A 21 4.88 -10.38 -7.10
C ASN A 21 6.26 -10.42 -7.76
N ILE A 22 6.32 -10.47 -9.09
CA ILE A 22 7.58 -10.37 -9.85
C ILE A 22 8.25 -9.02 -9.53
N THR A 23 7.50 -7.91 -9.54
CA THR A 23 8.03 -6.59 -9.21
C THR A 23 8.59 -6.53 -7.78
N LYS A 24 7.93 -7.18 -6.80
CA LYS A 24 8.41 -7.28 -5.41
C LYS A 24 9.76 -7.97 -5.29
N ILE A 25 10.09 -8.86 -6.19
CA ILE A 25 11.35 -9.61 -6.21
C ILE A 25 12.40 -8.88 -7.05
N VAL A 26 12.03 -8.44 -8.25
CA VAL A 26 12.97 -7.87 -9.23
C VAL A 26 13.49 -6.51 -8.78
N LEU A 27 12.63 -5.62 -8.28
CA LEU A 27 13.08 -4.28 -7.88
C LEU A 27 14.12 -4.29 -6.75
N PRO A 28 13.93 -5.01 -5.63
CA PRO A 28 14.98 -5.16 -4.63
C PRO A 28 16.25 -5.81 -5.19
N LEU A 29 16.13 -6.80 -6.08
CA LEU A 29 17.27 -7.47 -6.69
C LEU A 29 18.11 -6.52 -7.56
N VAL A 30 17.48 -5.56 -8.23
CA VAL A 30 18.17 -4.53 -9.02
C VAL A 30 18.77 -3.43 -8.13
N THR A 31 18.07 -3.02 -7.08
CA THR A 31 18.56 -1.96 -6.18
C THR A 31 19.65 -2.44 -5.23
N LEU A 32 19.67 -3.73 -4.87
CA LEU A 32 20.65 -4.32 -3.94
C LEU A 32 22.10 -4.15 -4.40
N PRO A 33 22.51 -4.53 -5.64
CA PRO A 33 23.89 -4.36 -6.10
C PRO A 33 24.32 -2.90 -6.15
N TYR A 34 23.39 -1.98 -6.39
CA TYR A 34 23.68 -0.56 -6.37
C TYR A 34 23.96 -0.09 -4.93
N LEU A 35 23.05 -0.36 -4.01
CA LEU A 35 23.18 0.07 -2.61
C LEU A 35 24.45 -0.52 -1.96
N THR A 36 24.81 -1.75 -2.26
CA THR A 36 26.03 -2.39 -1.74
C THR A 36 27.32 -1.82 -2.30
N ARG A 37 27.28 -1.08 -3.43
CA ARG A 37 28.43 -0.38 -4.00
C ARG A 37 28.57 1.04 -3.50
N VAL A 38 27.45 1.69 -3.19
CA VAL A 38 27.39 3.11 -2.83
C VAL A 38 27.48 3.32 -1.32
N LEU A 39 26.84 2.42 -0.55
CA LEU A 39 26.85 2.48 0.91
C LEU A 39 28.00 1.61 1.47
N SER A 40 28.60 2.07 2.56
CA SER A 40 29.52 1.24 3.36
C SER A 40 28.82 -0.01 3.89
N LYS A 41 29.59 -1.02 4.25
CA LYS A 41 29.05 -2.28 4.79
C LYS A 41 28.19 -2.04 6.03
N ASP A 42 28.61 -1.12 6.89
CA ASP A 42 27.90 -0.79 8.12
C ASP A 42 26.58 -0.07 7.84
N CYS A 43 26.56 0.94 6.98
CA CYS A 43 25.36 1.65 6.56
C CYS A 43 24.37 0.72 5.85
N TYR A 44 24.84 -0.12 4.94
CA TYR A 44 23.99 -1.09 4.27
C TYR A 44 23.42 -2.13 5.26
N GLY A 45 24.22 -2.53 6.26
CA GLY A 45 23.77 -3.39 7.35
C GLY A 45 22.60 -2.79 8.12
N VAL A 46 22.70 -1.50 8.50
CA VAL A 46 21.62 -0.75 9.18
C VAL A 46 20.37 -0.67 8.29
N VAL A 47 20.52 -0.30 7.02
CA VAL A 47 19.40 -0.22 6.06
C VAL A 47 18.66 -1.56 5.96
N SER A 48 19.40 -2.66 5.84
CA SER A 48 18.82 -4.00 5.73
C SER A 48 18.15 -4.44 7.02
N TYR A 49 18.75 -4.14 8.18
CA TYR A 49 18.19 -4.44 9.48
C TYR A 49 16.88 -3.69 9.72
N VAL A 50 16.86 -2.37 9.48
CA VAL A 50 15.64 -1.56 9.61
C VAL A 50 14.56 -2.04 8.65
N LYS A 51 14.89 -2.38 7.40
CA LYS A 51 13.91 -2.97 6.46
C LYS A 51 13.29 -4.25 6.99
N ALA A 52 14.09 -5.13 7.60
CA ALA A 52 13.56 -6.36 8.21
C ALA A 52 12.61 -6.03 9.38
N VAL A 53 12.99 -5.09 10.26
CA VAL A 53 12.12 -4.63 11.36
C VAL A 53 10.81 -4.07 10.81
N MET A 54 10.85 -3.24 9.75
CA MET A 54 9.64 -2.68 9.13
C MET A 54 8.73 -3.75 8.53
N GLN A 55 9.28 -4.84 7.98
CA GLN A 55 8.49 -5.98 7.51
C GLN A 55 7.73 -6.65 8.65
N TYR A 56 8.36 -6.85 9.82
CA TYR A 56 7.65 -7.38 10.99
C TYR A 56 6.57 -6.43 11.48
N MET A 57 6.84 -5.13 11.55
CA MET A 57 5.83 -4.12 11.91
C MET A 57 4.66 -4.12 10.92
N GLN A 58 4.94 -4.27 9.62
CA GLN A 58 3.89 -4.37 8.59
C GLN A 58 3.00 -5.60 8.81
N VAL A 59 3.56 -6.75 9.15
CA VAL A 59 2.80 -7.97 9.46
C VAL A 59 1.88 -7.75 10.67
N VAL A 60 2.36 -7.07 11.71
CA VAL A 60 1.54 -6.72 12.89
C VAL A 60 0.41 -5.77 12.51
N VAL A 61 0.68 -4.72 11.74
CA VAL A 61 -0.32 -3.73 11.29
C VAL A 61 -1.37 -4.37 10.37
N ASP A 62 -0.98 -5.30 9.52
CA ASP A 62 -1.92 -5.99 8.63
C ASP A 62 -2.75 -7.07 9.33
N PHE A 63 -2.23 -7.72 10.36
CA PHE A 63 -2.87 -8.71 11.26
C PHE A 63 -4.06 -9.48 10.67
N GLY A 64 -3.91 -9.94 9.43
CA GLY A 64 -4.98 -10.71 8.77
C GLY A 64 -6.14 -9.89 8.21
N PHE A 65 -6.16 -8.55 8.36
CA PHE A 65 -7.20 -7.69 7.78
C PHE A 65 -7.31 -7.80 6.26
N ILE A 66 -6.22 -8.17 5.57
CA ILE A 66 -6.24 -8.44 4.13
C ILE A 66 -7.24 -9.55 3.80
N LEU A 67 -7.39 -10.55 4.66
CA LEU A 67 -8.31 -11.67 4.44
C LEU A 67 -9.70 -11.40 5.00
N SER A 68 -9.81 -10.97 6.27
CA SER A 68 -11.11 -10.74 6.93
C SER A 68 -11.89 -9.61 6.29
N ALA A 69 -11.28 -8.42 6.16
CA ALA A 69 -11.94 -7.27 5.56
C ALA A 69 -12.25 -7.47 4.07
N THR A 70 -11.39 -8.19 3.32
CA THR A 70 -11.71 -8.57 1.93
C THR A 70 -12.96 -9.43 1.86
N LYS A 71 -13.11 -10.43 2.76
CA LYS A 71 -14.31 -11.27 2.82
C LYS A 71 -15.56 -10.45 3.12
N ASP A 72 -15.46 -9.50 4.07
CA ASP A 72 -16.58 -8.65 4.46
C ASP A 72 -16.99 -7.73 3.30
N VAL A 73 -16.03 -7.16 2.55
CA VAL A 73 -16.28 -6.37 1.33
C VAL A 73 -17.00 -7.20 0.27
N VAL A 74 -16.58 -8.47 0.04
CA VAL A 74 -17.24 -9.37 -0.92
C VAL A 74 -18.68 -9.65 -0.52
N ASN A 75 -18.93 -9.89 0.78
CA ASN A 75 -20.28 -10.20 1.30
C ASN A 75 -21.22 -8.98 1.25
N CYS A 76 -20.68 -7.76 1.24
CA CYS A 76 -21.45 -6.52 1.22
C CYS A 76 -21.51 -5.85 -0.17
N LYS A 77 -21.20 -6.60 -1.25
CA LYS A 77 -21.34 -6.09 -2.63
C LYS A 77 -22.78 -5.61 -2.86
N GLY A 78 -22.92 -4.29 -3.10
CA GLY A 78 -24.21 -3.62 -3.38
C GLY A 78 -24.74 -2.72 -2.25
N ASP A 79 -24.36 -2.90 -1.01
CA ASP A 79 -24.76 -2.06 0.13
C ASP A 79 -23.67 -1.04 0.48
N LYS A 80 -23.85 0.20 -0.01
CA LYS A 80 -22.87 1.29 0.19
C LYS A 80 -22.69 1.65 1.66
N LYS A 81 -23.77 1.61 2.47
CA LYS A 81 -23.69 1.97 3.88
C LYS A 81 -22.84 0.95 4.64
N LYS A 82 -23.11 -0.33 4.45
CA LYS A 82 -22.31 -1.40 5.08
C LYS A 82 -20.85 -1.35 4.62
N LEU A 83 -20.59 -1.10 3.33
CA LEU A 83 -19.22 -0.98 2.81
C LEU A 83 -18.47 0.17 3.48
N SER A 84 -19.12 1.33 3.67
CA SER A 84 -18.51 2.48 4.36
C SER A 84 -18.16 2.16 5.83
N TYR A 85 -19.03 1.45 6.54
CA TYR A 85 -18.73 1.00 7.91
C TYR A 85 -17.55 0.03 7.96
N ILE A 86 -17.49 -0.96 7.06
CA ILE A 86 -16.36 -1.92 6.99
C ILE A 86 -15.05 -1.19 6.73
N ILE A 87 -15.04 -0.20 5.82
CA ILE A 87 -13.85 0.61 5.55
C ILE A 87 -13.43 1.38 6.80
N GLY A 88 -14.36 2.07 7.45
CA GLY A 88 -14.10 2.84 8.67
C GLY A 88 -13.56 1.97 9.80
N ASP A 89 -14.23 0.88 10.11
CA ASP A 89 -13.84 -0.05 11.17
C ASP A 89 -12.47 -0.67 10.91
N THR A 90 -12.19 -1.07 9.66
CA THR A 90 -10.90 -1.65 9.30
C THR A 90 -9.77 -0.65 9.42
N ILE A 91 -9.96 0.61 8.95
CA ILE A 91 -8.95 1.67 9.08
C ILE A 91 -8.73 1.99 10.55
N PHE A 92 -9.79 2.13 11.35
CA PHE A 92 -9.68 2.42 12.77
C PHE A 92 -8.92 1.32 13.52
N ALA A 93 -9.25 0.05 13.26
CA ALA A 93 -8.53 -1.08 13.84
C ALA A 93 -7.05 -1.11 13.44
N LYS A 94 -6.73 -0.85 12.16
CA LYS A 94 -5.33 -0.72 11.71
C LYS A 94 -4.60 0.44 12.38
N LEU A 95 -5.25 1.58 12.59
CA LEU A 95 -4.63 2.72 13.29
C LEU A 95 -4.27 2.38 14.74
N ILE A 96 -5.11 1.61 15.43
CA ILE A 96 -4.76 1.09 16.77
C ILE A 96 -3.52 0.21 16.71
N LEU A 97 -3.42 -0.70 15.73
CA LEU A 97 -2.25 -1.56 15.57
C LEU A 97 -0.99 -0.76 15.17
N VAL A 98 -1.14 0.31 14.39
CA VAL A 98 -0.03 1.24 14.11
C VAL A 98 0.46 1.88 15.40
N LEU A 99 -0.43 2.33 16.28
CA LEU A 99 -0.05 2.91 17.56
C LEU A 99 0.70 1.89 18.43
N VAL A 100 0.19 0.67 18.54
CA VAL A 100 0.84 -0.42 19.29
C VAL A 100 2.22 -0.73 18.69
N SER A 101 2.31 -0.85 17.36
CA SER A 101 3.57 -1.08 16.65
C SER A 101 4.56 0.06 16.82
N PHE A 102 4.08 1.31 16.87
CA PHE A 102 4.93 2.47 17.14
C PHE A 102 5.54 2.43 18.54
N VAL A 103 4.73 2.12 19.55
CA VAL A 103 5.24 1.94 20.93
C VAL A 103 6.29 0.83 20.99
N ALA A 104 6.02 -0.31 20.35
CA ALA A 104 6.99 -1.41 20.27
C ALA A 104 8.29 -0.98 19.56
N LEU A 105 8.18 -0.21 18.46
CA LEU A 105 9.33 0.33 17.75
C LEU A 105 10.17 1.26 18.63
N VAL A 106 9.54 2.17 19.37
CA VAL A 106 10.24 3.06 20.30
C VAL A 106 11.01 2.26 21.35
N ILE A 107 10.38 1.24 21.94
CA ILE A 107 11.06 0.33 22.88
C ILE A 107 12.26 -0.35 22.21
N MET A 108 12.12 -0.83 20.97
CA MET A 108 13.21 -1.47 20.22
C MET A 108 14.36 -0.49 19.93
N ILE A 109 14.08 0.78 19.60
CA ILE A 109 15.12 1.79 19.38
C ILE A 109 15.97 1.99 20.65
N TYR A 110 15.34 2.00 21.83
CA TYR A 110 16.07 2.13 23.10
C TYR A 110 16.79 0.83 23.53
N ALA A 111 16.20 -0.33 23.22
CA ALA A 111 16.75 -1.63 23.62
C ALA A 111 17.95 -2.05 22.75
N ILE A 112 17.94 -1.69 21.46
CA ILE A 112 18.90 -2.19 20.47
C ILE A 112 19.94 -1.09 20.14
N PRO A 113 21.21 -1.28 20.53
CA PRO A 113 22.25 -0.24 20.38
C PRO A 113 22.46 0.21 18.91
N ILE A 114 22.26 -0.67 17.94
CA ILE A 114 22.46 -0.37 16.52
C ILE A 114 21.38 0.60 15.97
N LEU A 115 20.19 0.65 16.58
CA LEU A 115 19.10 1.53 16.16
C LEU A 115 19.20 2.93 16.75
N ARG A 116 19.83 3.10 17.93
CA ARG A 116 19.91 4.38 18.63
C ARG A 116 20.50 5.51 17.76
N PRO A 117 21.68 5.34 17.12
CA PRO A 117 22.27 6.40 16.30
C PRO A 117 21.47 6.65 15.02
N HIS A 118 20.63 5.68 14.59
CA HIS A 118 19.82 5.73 13.37
C HIS A 118 18.31 5.85 13.65
N ALA A 119 17.95 6.41 14.83
CA ALA A 119 16.56 6.54 15.25
C ALA A 119 15.71 7.32 14.23
N LEU A 120 16.23 8.42 13.68
CA LEU A 120 15.53 9.23 12.69
C LEU A 120 15.21 8.41 11.42
N TYR A 121 16.19 7.66 10.91
CA TYR A 121 16.00 6.77 9.75
C TYR A 121 14.93 5.71 10.03
N THR A 122 14.96 5.12 11.23
CA THR A 122 14.01 4.09 11.66
C THR A 122 12.59 4.63 11.79
N ILE A 123 12.42 5.82 12.39
CA ILE A 123 11.12 6.48 12.52
C ILE A 123 10.56 6.88 11.14
N LEU A 124 11.37 7.46 10.25
CA LEU A 124 10.94 7.78 8.88
C LEU A 124 10.50 6.52 8.12
N SER A 125 11.23 5.41 8.29
CA SER A 125 10.84 4.14 7.67
C SER A 125 9.51 3.61 8.23
N PHE A 126 9.23 3.83 9.51
CA PHE A 126 7.96 3.44 10.13
C PHE A 126 6.78 4.30 9.63
N VAL A 127 7.00 5.58 9.32
CA VAL A 127 5.95 6.43 8.71
C VAL A 127 5.41 5.79 7.43
N VAL A 128 6.28 5.17 6.60
CA VAL A 128 5.84 4.44 5.40
C VAL A 128 4.89 3.32 5.78
N VAL A 129 5.22 2.52 6.81
CA VAL A 129 4.35 1.43 7.30
C VAL A 129 2.99 1.98 7.77
N ALA A 130 2.99 3.06 8.55
CA ALA A 130 1.76 3.69 9.01
C ALA A 130 0.88 4.20 7.84
N MET A 131 1.49 4.77 6.81
CA MET A 131 0.79 5.27 5.63
C MET A 131 0.12 4.14 4.81
N THR A 132 0.62 2.91 4.87
CA THR A 132 0.01 1.77 4.15
C THR A 132 -1.42 1.47 4.61
N CYS A 133 -1.82 1.88 5.81
CA CYS A 133 -3.20 1.73 6.30
C CYS A 133 -4.23 2.40 5.37
N PHE A 134 -3.84 3.51 4.75
CA PHE A 134 -4.70 4.30 3.86
C PHE A 134 -4.76 3.79 2.42
N LEU A 135 -3.98 2.78 2.08
CA LEU A 135 -3.95 2.22 0.72
C LEU A 135 -5.16 1.33 0.39
N MET A 136 -5.92 0.91 1.41
CA MET A 136 -7.18 0.15 1.29
C MET A 136 -7.11 -1.07 0.36
N ASP A 137 -6.01 -1.81 0.37
CA ASP A 137 -5.80 -2.97 -0.50
C ASP A 137 -6.90 -4.03 -0.36
N PHE A 138 -7.44 -4.21 0.85
CA PHE A 138 -8.54 -5.13 1.12
C PHE A 138 -9.82 -4.76 0.32
N LEU A 139 -10.07 -3.46 0.10
CA LEU A 139 -11.23 -2.97 -0.65
C LEU A 139 -11.11 -3.37 -2.12
N PHE A 140 -9.99 -3.06 -2.77
CA PHE A 140 -9.77 -3.38 -4.19
C PHE A 140 -9.70 -4.89 -4.44
N ARG A 141 -9.18 -5.66 -3.46
CA ARG A 141 -9.24 -7.14 -3.50
C ARG A 141 -10.67 -7.64 -3.43
N GLY A 142 -11.49 -7.12 -2.53
CA GLY A 142 -12.90 -7.49 -2.40
C GLY A 142 -13.75 -7.10 -3.60
N LEU A 143 -13.41 -5.99 -4.27
CA LEU A 143 -14.05 -5.55 -5.51
C LEU A 143 -13.53 -6.28 -6.76
N GLU A 144 -12.52 -7.15 -6.63
CA GLU A 144 -11.85 -7.85 -7.74
C GLU A 144 -11.11 -6.92 -8.71
N GLU A 145 -10.70 -5.74 -8.24
CA GLU A 145 -9.96 -4.73 -9.01
C GLU A 145 -8.46 -4.78 -8.74
N MET A 146 -7.84 -5.97 -8.91
CA MET A 146 -6.41 -6.19 -8.63
C MET A 146 -5.48 -5.31 -9.46
N HIS A 147 -5.95 -4.86 -10.64
CA HIS A 147 -5.15 -4.00 -11.50
C HIS A 147 -4.82 -2.65 -10.85
N VAL A 148 -5.72 -2.09 -10.02
CA VAL A 148 -5.47 -0.83 -9.30
C VAL A 148 -4.30 -1.00 -8.33
N ILE A 149 -4.31 -2.08 -7.54
CA ILE A 149 -3.25 -2.38 -6.58
C ILE A 149 -1.92 -2.58 -7.30
N THR A 150 -1.93 -3.35 -8.40
CA THR A 150 -0.71 -3.70 -9.14
C THR A 150 -0.08 -2.49 -9.81
N ILE A 151 -0.85 -1.72 -10.58
CA ILE A 151 -0.34 -0.54 -11.30
C ILE A 151 0.22 0.47 -10.30
N ARG A 152 -0.53 0.77 -9.24
CA ARG A 152 -0.07 1.66 -8.18
C ARG A 152 1.24 1.18 -7.57
N TYR A 153 1.32 -0.11 -7.17
CA TYR A 153 2.50 -0.68 -6.54
C TYR A 153 3.73 -0.62 -7.46
N VAL A 154 3.56 -1.04 -8.72
CA VAL A 154 4.64 -1.04 -9.72
C VAL A 154 5.15 0.38 -9.96
N LEU A 155 4.25 1.33 -10.22
CA LEU A 155 4.63 2.73 -10.46
C LEU A 155 5.39 3.34 -9.29
N MET A 156 4.83 3.24 -8.07
CA MET A 156 5.47 3.79 -6.88
C MET A 156 6.86 3.22 -6.65
N ARG A 157 6.97 1.89 -6.65
CA ARG A 157 8.24 1.21 -6.36
C ARG A 157 9.27 1.43 -7.45
N SER A 158 8.86 1.49 -8.72
CA SER A 158 9.78 1.79 -9.82
C SER A 158 10.29 3.23 -9.73
N ILE A 159 9.42 4.20 -9.45
CA ILE A 159 9.82 5.60 -9.28
C ILE A 159 10.74 5.74 -8.06
N ALA A 160 10.41 5.17 -6.92
CA ALA A 160 11.26 5.19 -5.72
C ALA A 160 12.64 4.56 -5.99
N ALA A 161 12.69 3.42 -6.70
CA ALA A 161 13.94 2.79 -7.08
C ALA A 161 14.79 3.69 -8.00
N LEU A 162 14.19 4.27 -9.05
CA LEU A 162 14.89 5.18 -9.96
C LEU A 162 15.43 6.42 -9.22
N LEU A 163 14.62 7.02 -8.35
CA LEU A 163 15.06 8.16 -7.55
C LEU A 163 16.17 7.78 -6.56
N THR A 164 16.15 6.57 -6.02
CA THR A 164 17.23 6.05 -5.17
C THR A 164 18.57 6.04 -5.92
N PHE A 165 18.60 5.65 -7.19
CA PHE A 165 19.82 5.70 -8.01
C PHE A 165 20.35 7.13 -8.26
N VAL A 166 19.47 8.12 -8.22
CA VAL A 166 19.85 9.54 -8.45
C VAL A 166 20.30 10.22 -7.16
N PHE A 167 19.58 9.99 -6.05
CA PHE A 167 19.74 10.74 -4.81
C PHE A 167 20.71 10.08 -3.82
N VAL A 168 20.81 8.76 -3.80
CA VAL A 168 21.66 8.04 -2.83
C VAL A 168 23.01 7.76 -3.47
N LYS A 169 24.03 8.56 -3.12
CA LYS A 169 25.40 8.42 -3.65
C LYS A 169 26.45 8.15 -2.58
N ASN A 170 26.15 8.47 -1.32
CA ASN A 170 27.06 8.33 -0.18
C ASN A 170 26.30 7.82 1.05
N ASP A 171 27.03 7.46 2.09
CA ASP A 171 26.46 7.02 3.38
C ASP A 171 25.56 8.07 4.03
N THR A 172 25.88 9.36 3.89
CA THR A 172 25.09 10.48 4.41
C THR A 172 23.72 10.56 3.77
N ASP A 173 23.56 10.03 2.56
CA ASP A 173 22.33 10.08 1.78
C ASP A 173 21.34 8.94 2.14
N MET A 174 21.71 8.09 3.09
CA MET A 174 20.86 6.97 3.56
C MET A 174 19.44 7.44 3.91
N ILE A 175 19.28 8.62 4.49
CA ILE A 175 18.01 9.22 4.89
C ILE A 175 17.06 9.43 3.70
N TRP A 176 17.59 9.60 2.47
CA TRP A 176 16.74 9.74 1.29
C TRP A 176 15.93 8.49 0.98
N ILE A 177 16.39 7.30 1.37
CA ILE A 177 15.67 6.04 1.09
C ILE A 177 14.25 6.07 1.67
N PRO A 178 14.03 6.28 2.99
CA PRO A 178 12.68 6.35 3.53
C PRO A 178 11.92 7.60 3.07
N ILE A 179 12.58 8.73 2.80
CA ILE A 179 11.92 9.93 2.29
C ILE A 179 11.31 9.67 0.91
N LEU A 180 12.05 9.02 0.01
CA LEU A 180 11.54 8.66 -1.32
C LEU A 180 10.40 7.63 -1.23
N ASP A 181 10.47 6.69 -0.31
CA ASP A 181 9.39 5.75 -0.03
C ASP A 181 8.14 6.48 0.53
N ILE A 182 8.29 7.50 1.39
CA ILE A 182 7.19 8.35 1.88
C ILE A 182 6.55 9.11 0.73
N ILE A 183 7.34 9.76 -0.12
CA ILE A 183 6.84 10.51 -1.28
C ILE A 183 6.06 9.57 -2.21
N GLY A 184 6.63 8.42 -2.55
CA GLY A 184 5.98 7.42 -3.39
C GLY A 184 4.66 6.94 -2.77
N THR A 185 4.64 6.64 -1.48
CA THR A 185 3.42 6.20 -0.77
C THR A 185 2.38 7.31 -0.69
N SER A 186 2.78 8.57 -0.51
CA SER A 186 1.87 9.73 -0.53
C SER A 186 1.17 9.86 -1.88
N VAL A 187 1.93 9.78 -2.97
CA VAL A 187 1.35 9.80 -4.34
C VAL A 187 0.36 8.66 -4.54
N ALA A 188 0.68 7.47 -4.04
CA ALA A 188 -0.23 6.34 -4.12
C ALA A 188 -1.52 6.52 -3.33
N ILE A 189 -1.45 7.10 -2.15
CA ILE A 189 -2.64 7.42 -1.35
C ILE A 189 -3.51 8.41 -2.11
N ILE A 190 -2.93 9.48 -2.66
CA ILE A 190 -3.66 10.46 -3.49
C ILE A 190 -4.35 9.77 -4.68
N LEU A 191 -3.67 8.86 -5.37
CA LEU A 191 -4.25 8.09 -6.47
C LEU A 191 -5.42 7.22 -6.01
N VAL A 192 -5.30 6.53 -4.86
CA VAL A 192 -6.39 5.72 -4.29
C VAL A 192 -7.62 6.56 -4.00
N PHE A 193 -7.43 7.68 -3.29
CA PHE A 193 -8.55 8.59 -2.97
C PHE A 193 -9.15 9.20 -4.22
N SER A 194 -8.35 9.56 -5.23
CA SER A 194 -8.85 10.07 -6.52
C SER A 194 -9.70 9.02 -7.26
N ILE A 195 -9.27 7.76 -7.30
CA ILE A 195 -10.02 6.67 -7.93
C ILE A 195 -11.36 6.45 -7.21
N ILE A 196 -11.36 6.45 -5.86
CA ILE A 196 -12.58 6.28 -5.08
C ILE A 196 -13.53 7.47 -5.29
N ALA A 197 -13.01 8.71 -5.30
CA ALA A 197 -13.80 9.91 -5.52
C ALA A 197 -14.42 9.93 -6.93
N VAL A 198 -13.61 9.67 -7.98
CA VAL A 198 -14.10 9.60 -9.37
C VAL A 198 -15.12 8.49 -9.54
N GLY A 199 -14.87 7.29 -8.98
CA GLY A 199 -15.83 6.18 -9.02
C GLY A 199 -17.15 6.51 -8.32
N THR A 200 -17.11 7.27 -7.23
CA THR A 200 -18.30 7.73 -6.51
C THR A 200 -19.06 8.78 -7.33
N ILE A 201 -18.36 9.77 -7.89
CA ILE A 201 -18.94 10.84 -8.73
C ILE A 201 -19.56 10.24 -9.99
N TYR A 202 -18.85 9.34 -10.69
CA TYR A 202 -19.38 8.69 -11.91
C TYR A 202 -20.66 7.89 -11.63
N ARG A 203 -20.72 7.24 -10.47
CA ARG A 203 -21.89 6.49 -10.02
C ARG A 203 -23.06 7.40 -9.65
N MET A 204 -22.80 8.57 -9.02
CA MET A 204 -23.85 9.56 -8.76
C MET A 204 -24.47 10.10 -10.07
N ILE A 205 -23.64 10.52 -11.03
CA ILE A 205 -24.09 11.01 -12.33
C ILE A 205 -24.88 9.93 -13.08
N TYR A 206 -24.43 8.68 -13.06
CA TYR A 206 -25.13 7.57 -13.72
C TYR A 206 -26.49 7.29 -13.10
N TYR A 207 -26.65 7.39 -11.78
CA TYR A 207 -27.93 7.20 -11.12
C TYR A 207 -28.88 8.39 -11.35
N GLU A 208 -28.39 9.62 -11.42
CA GLU A 208 -29.20 10.78 -11.82
C GLU A 208 -29.72 10.63 -13.27
N GLN A 209 -28.86 10.22 -14.20
CA GLN A 209 -29.30 9.98 -15.58
C GLN A 209 -30.36 8.87 -15.68
N ILE A 210 -30.23 7.78 -14.94
CA ILE A 210 -31.24 6.72 -14.91
C ILE A 210 -32.54 7.24 -14.28
N ALA A 211 -32.47 7.98 -13.17
CA ALA A 211 -33.66 8.57 -12.54
C ALA A 211 -34.39 9.52 -13.48
N VAL A 212 -33.66 10.39 -14.19
CA VAL A 212 -34.21 11.30 -15.20
C VAL A 212 -34.84 10.52 -16.38
N THR A 213 -34.14 9.47 -16.87
CA THR A 213 -34.64 8.62 -17.96
C THR A 213 -35.92 7.89 -17.57
N ILE A 214 -35.99 7.35 -16.33
CA ILE A 214 -37.20 6.69 -15.82
C ILE A 214 -38.33 7.68 -15.65
N THR A 215 -38.04 8.89 -15.17
CA THR A 215 -39.04 9.97 -15.02
C THR A 215 -39.60 10.42 -16.36
N ILE A 216 -38.77 10.49 -17.43
CA ILE A 216 -39.19 10.87 -18.79
C ILE A 216 -39.91 9.70 -19.49
N ALA A 217 -39.54 8.43 -19.22
CA ALA A 217 -40.16 7.25 -19.80
C ALA A 217 -41.47 6.83 -19.12
N GLY A 218 -41.78 7.42 -17.96
CA GLY A 218 -43.00 7.17 -17.18
C GLY A 218 -44.18 8.10 -17.50
N PHE A 219 -44.07 8.93 -18.60
CA PHE A 219 -45.17 9.71 -19.21
C PHE A 219 -45.67 9.05 -20.48
#